data_b5c830dff4aebbabf7e463af7b394ec6
#
_entry.id   b5c830dff4aebbabf7e463af7b394ec6
#
_cell.length_a   1.000
_cell.length_b   1.000
_cell.length_c   1.000
_cell.angle_alpha   90.00
_cell.angle_beta   90.00
_cell.angle_gamma   90.00
#
_symmetry.space_group_name_H-M   'P 1'
#
loop_
_entity.id
_entity.type
_entity.pdbx_description
1 polymer ?
#
loop_
_entity_poly.entity_id
_entity_poly.type
_entity_poly.pdbx_seq_one_letter_code
_entity_poly.pdbx_strand_id
1 'polypeptide(L)'
;MLRAVQFGSQTGLRVSELCLGTMNFGIPGRGHQGDWTLDYNEAKKIFEVAIENGLFYFDCADIYGLGASEEVVGKILRDLLPREDYVLATKVAMPMSRSPNSGGLSRKHIKEGVDKCLRRLGLDYIDHLVIHRHPHGIPFYEGGPIEETLEALHDIVKSGKVLYLGASSMFAWQFAELQMTARAAGWTEFVSMQNHYNLVYREEEREMIPYCWENGIALTPWSPLARGILTGSYGGSLEDGK
;
A
#
# COMPACT_ATOMS: atom_id res chain seq x y z
N MET A 1 15.59 16.56 -9.22
CA MET A 1 15.07 16.03 -7.95
C MET A 1 13.56 16.08 -7.95
N LEU A 2 12.91 15.01 -7.46
CA LEU A 2 11.47 14.97 -7.26
C LEU A 2 11.03 16.00 -6.24
N ARG A 3 9.79 16.52 -6.41
CA ARG A 3 9.23 17.50 -5.48
C ARG A 3 8.63 16.77 -4.28
N ALA A 4 8.69 17.42 -3.11
CA ALA A 4 7.90 17.01 -1.96
C ALA A 4 6.52 17.67 -2.04
N VAL A 5 5.47 16.85 -2.00
CA VAL A 5 4.06 17.27 -2.07
C VAL A 5 3.33 16.92 -0.78
N GLN A 6 2.25 17.63 -0.48
CA GLN A 6 1.39 17.29 0.66
C GLN A 6 0.57 16.03 0.35
N PHE A 7 0.45 15.13 1.32
CA PHE A 7 -0.27 13.87 1.18
C PHE A 7 -1.76 14.06 1.51
N GLY A 8 -2.51 14.50 0.52
CA GLY A 8 -3.89 14.96 0.69
C GLY A 8 -3.98 16.30 1.44
N SER A 9 -5.14 16.94 1.43
CA SER A 9 -5.33 18.21 2.11
C SER A 9 -5.67 18.07 3.60
N GLN A 10 -5.95 16.85 4.07
CA GLN A 10 -6.33 16.57 5.45
C GLN A 10 -5.15 16.23 6.36
N THR A 11 -3.92 16.17 5.83
CA THR A 11 -2.72 15.84 6.60
C THR A 11 -1.64 16.87 6.42
N GLY A 12 -0.73 16.97 7.41
CA GLY A 12 0.52 17.71 7.27
C GLY A 12 1.67 16.86 6.70
N LEU A 13 1.42 15.57 6.40
CA LEU A 13 2.43 14.67 5.87
C LEU A 13 2.89 15.13 4.49
N ARG A 14 4.18 15.11 4.27
CA ARG A 14 4.78 15.34 2.95
C ARG A 14 5.40 14.05 2.42
N VAL A 15 5.22 13.81 1.13
CA VAL A 15 5.79 12.65 0.42
C VAL A 15 6.44 13.11 -0.88
N SER A 16 7.35 12.32 -1.44
CA SER A 16 7.79 12.54 -2.82
C SER A 16 6.62 12.38 -3.79
N GLU A 17 6.56 13.20 -4.83
CA GLU A 17 5.49 13.15 -5.85
C GLU A 17 5.39 11.81 -6.60
N LEU A 18 6.44 10.97 -6.53
CA LEU A 18 6.43 9.57 -6.92
C LEU A 18 6.61 8.68 -5.71
N CYS A 19 6.03 7.48 -5.78
CA CYS A 19 6.15 6.41 -4.80
C CYS A 19 6.81 5.19 -5.44
N LEU A 20 7.80 4.60 -4.80
CA LEU A 20 8.38 3.33 -5.24
C LEU A 20 7.56 2.16 -4.71
N GLY A 21 6.82 1.48 -5.61
CA GLY A 21 6.18 0.20 -5.30
C GLY A 21 7.21 -0.92 -5.21
N THR A 22 7.07 -1.76 -4.19
CA THR A 22 8.10 -2.77 -3.86
C THR A 22 7.63 -4.22 -4.05
N MET A 23 6.54 -4.43 -4.78
CA MET A 23 6.01 -5.78 -5.02
C MET A 23 7.04 -6.72 -5.69
N ASN A 24 7.96 -6.16 -6.46
CA ASN A 24 8.98 -6.92 -7.19
C ASN A 24 10.22 -7.27 -6.34
N PHE A 25 10.30 -6.80 -5.11
CA PHE A 25 11.44 -7.03 -4.23
C PHE A 25 11.10 -8.08 -3.17
N GLY A 26 12.04 -8.97 -2.88
CA GLY A 26 11.81 -10.02 -1.91
C GLY A 26 12.87 -11.12 -1.95
N ILE A 27 12.46 -12.32 -1.60
CA ILE A 27 13.30 -13.52 -1.66
C ILE A 27 12.79 -14.37 -2.82
N PRO A 28 13.58 -14.56 -3.91
CA PRO A 28 13.18 -15.39 -5.04
C PRO A 28 12.65 -16.76 -4.60
N GLY A 29 11.52 -17.18 -5.16
CA GLY A 29 10.86 -18.45 -4.83
C GLY A 29 10.04 -18.45 -3.56
N ARG A 30 9.96 -17.37 -2.79
CA ARG A 30 9.10 -17.28 -1.60
C ARG A 30 7.73 -16.68 -1.94
N GLY A 31 6.66 -17.36 -1.52
CA GLY A 31 5.28 -16.91 -1.72
C GLY A 31 4.80 -17.13 -3.16
N HIS A 32 3.94 -16.23 -3.63
CA HIS A 32 3.33 -16.27 -4.97
C HIS A 32 4.08 -15.43 -6.00
N GLN A 33 5.22 -14.87 -5.62
CA GLN A 33 6.07 -14.09 -6.51
C GLN A 33 6.91 -15.04 -7.36
N GLY A 34 6.96 -14.76 -8.68
CA GLY A 34 7.68 -15.58 -9.63
C GLY A 34 9.18 -15.23 -9.74
N ASP A 35 9.80 -15.75 -10.80
CA ASP A 35 11.23 -15.57 -11.10
C ASP A 35 11.65 -14.11 -11.36
N TRP A 36 10.66 -13.20 -11.47
CA TRP A 36 10.89 -11.76 -11.61
C TRP A 36 11.19 -11.04 -10.28
N THR A 37 11.23 -11.76 -9.16
CA THR A 37 11.53 -11.19 -7.84
C THR A 37 13.01 -10.83 -7.75
N LEU A 38 13.29 -9.58 -7.45
CA LEU A 38 14.63 -9.07 -7.23
C LEU A 38 15.03 -9.25 -5.76
N ASP A 39 16.24 -9.76 -5.54
CA ASP A 39 16.80 -9.93 -4.21
C ASP A 39 17.25 -8.60 -3.56
N TYR A 40 17.81 -8.68 -2.35
CA TYR A 40 18.30 -7.51 -1.63
C TYR A 40 19.35 -6.71 -2.43
N ASN A 41 20.30 -7.36 -3.10
CA ASN A 41 21.40 -6.66 -3.78
C ASN A 41 20.90 -5.94 -5.04
N GLU A 42 20.00 -6.55 -5.77
CA GLU A 42 19.38 -5.98 -6.96
C GLU A 42 18.43 -4.86 -6.60
N ALA A 43 17.56 -5.08 -5.60
CA ALA A 43 16.63 -4.09 -5.09
C ALA A 43 17.36 -2.86 -4.55
N LYS A 44 18.43 -3.04 -3.78
CA LYS A 44 19.21 -1.94 -3.18
C LYS A 44 19.70 -0.94 -4.22
N LYS A 45 20.17 -1.40 -5.38
CA LYS A 45 20.60 -0.52 -6.47
C LYS A 45 19.46 0.38 -6.99
N ILE A 46 18.23 -0.15 -7.04
CA ILE A 46 17.05 0.62 -7.46
C ILE A 46 16.69 1.66 -6.39
N PHE A 47 16.78 1.28 -5.11
CA PHE A 47 16.56 2.22 -4.00
C PHE A 47 17.58 3.34 -3.99
N GLU A 48 18.88 3.05 -4.19
CA GLU A 48 19.94 4.05 -4.26
C GLU A 48 19.65 5.08 -5.36
N VAL A 49 19.34 4.64 -6.57
CA VAL A 49 18.95 5.54 -7.68
C VAL A 49 17.69 6.35 -7.34
N ALA A 50 16.67 5.73 -6.76
CA ALA A 50 15.44 6.41 -6.39
C ALA A 50 15.70 7.52 -5.35
N ILE A 51 16.43 7.20 -4.29
CA ILE A 51 16.81 8.12 -3.21
C ILE A 51 17.65 9.28 -3.73
N GLU A 52 18.66 9.03 -4.56
CA GLU A 52 19.50 10.05 -5.19
C GLU A 52 18.69 11.05 -6.03
N ASN A 53 17.56 10.60 -6.58
CA ASN A 53 16.62 11.46 -7.33
C ASN A 53 15.57 12.14 -6.45
N GLY A 54 15.63 11.98 -5.13
CA GLY A 54 14.75 12.65 -4.18
C GLY A 54 13.46 11.89 -3.89
N LEU A 55 13.41 10.57 -4.16
CA LEU A 55 12.29 9.74 -3.76
C LEU A 55 12.48 9.30 -2.30
N PHE A 56 11.45 9.51 -1.48
CA PHE A 56 11.42 9.13 -0.08
C PHE A 56 10.09 8.54 0.38
N TYR A 57 9.21 8.18 -0.57
CA TYR A 57 7.96 7.47 -0.30
C TYR A 57 7.98 6.09 -0.93
N PHE A 58 7.78 5.04 -0.11
CA PHE A 58 7.89 3.63 -0.48
C PHE A 58 6.59 2.90 -0.12
N ASP A 59 6.14 1.99 -0.99
CA ASP A 59 4.90 1.22 -0.81
C ASP A 59 5.17 -0.28 -0.83
N CYS A 60 4.92 -0.95 0.29
CA CYS A 60 5.06 -2.38 0.48
C CYS A 60 3.69 -3.04 0.78
N ALA A 61 3.67 -4.34 1.08
CA ALA A 61 2.53 -5.07 1.64
C ALA A 61 3.00 -6.37 2.29
N ASP A 62 2.24 -6.83 3.30
CA ASP A 62 2.48 -8.10 3.97
C ASP A 62 2.44 -9.31 3.03
N ILE A 63 1.51 -9.31 2.06
CA ILE A 63 1.34 -10.40 1.09
C ILE A 63 2.48 -10.49 0.07
N TYR A 64 3.26 -9.42 -0.16
CA TYR A 64 4.34 -9.44 -1.14
C TYR A 64 5.43 -10.42 -0.71
N GLY A 65 5.52 -11.54 -1.45
CA GLY A 65 6.40 -12.66 -1.09
C GLY A 65 6.15 -13.24 0.30
N LEU A 66 4.90 -13.17 0.82
CA LEU A 66 4.54 -13.57 2.18
C LEU A 66 5.46 -12.93 3.24
N GLY A 67 5.64 -11.62 3.12
CA GLY A 67 6.45 -10.80 4.01
C GLY A 67 7.92 -10.64 3.58
N ALA A 68 8.40 -11.37 2.55
CA ALA A 68 9.78 -11.24 2.08
C ALA A 68 10.10 -9.84 1.58
N SER A 69 9.13 -9.16 0.93
CA SER A 69 9.30 -7.78 0.49
C SER A 69 9.53 -6.84 1.68
N GLU A 70 8.75 -6.96 2.74
CA GLU A 70 8.93 -6.14 3.96
C GLU A 70 10.31 -6.39 4.62
N GLU A 71 10.77 -7.65 4.67
CA GLU A 71 12.10 -7.99 5.21
C GLU A 71 13.23 -7.32 4.41
N VAL A 72 13.16 -7.38 3.07
CA VAL A 72 14.15 -6.79 2.17
C VAL A 72 14.09 -5.26 2.20
N VAL A 73 12.90 -4.68 2.05
CA VAL A 73 12.67 -3.23 2.05
C VAL A 73 13.10 -2.60 3.38
N GLY A 74 12.65 -3.18 4.50
CA GLY A 74 13.01 -2.68 5.82
C GLY A 74 14.53 -2.69 6.05
N LYS A 75 15.22 -3.75 5.59
CA LYS A 75 16.69 -3.80 5.67
C LYS A 75 17.34 -2.72 4.79
N ILE A 76 16.91 -2.57 3.54
CA ILE A 76 17.48 -1.57 2.62
C ILE A 76 17.32 -0.16 3.17
N LEU A 77 16.11 0.19 3.64
CA LEU A 77 15.83 1.53 4.14
C LEU A 77 16.68 1.86 5.37
N ARG A 78 16.80 0.93 6.32
CA ARG A 78 17.69 1.14 7.50
C ARG A 78 19.17 1.23 7.15
N ASP A 79 19.61 0.59 6.07
CA ASP A 79 20.99 0.66 5.60
C ASP A 79 21.30 1.98 4.85
N LEU A 80 20.27 2.63 4.27
CA LEU A 80 20.47 3.79 3.38
C LEU A 80 20.02 5.12 3.97
N LEU A 81 19.00 5.15 4.85
CA LEU A 81 18.37 6.38 5.33
C LEU A 81 18.10 6.35 6.84
N PRO A 82 18.22 7.49 7.53
CA PRO A 82 17.62 7.69 8.85
C PRO A 82 16.11 7.51 8.79
N ARG A 83 15.49 7.07 9.91
CA ARG A 83 14.04 6.79 9.95
C ARG A 83 13.16 7.99 9.61
N GLU A 84 13.58 9.17 9.99
CA GLU A 84 12.88 10.44 9.76
C GLU A 84 12.90 10.91 8.30
N ASP A 85 13.78 10.37 7.46
CA ASP A 85 13.99 10.82 6.09
C ASP A 85 13.13 10.06 5.05
N TYR A 86 12.31 9.11 5.48
CA TYR A 86 11.41 8.38 4.57
C TYR A 86 10.02 8.14 5.14
N VAL A 87 9.07 7.98 4.24
CA VAL A 87 7.69 7.56 4.50
C VAL A 87 7.51 6.16 3.94
N LEU A 88 7.04 5.22 4.77
CA LEU A 88 6.82 3.84 4.37
C LEU A 88 5.35 3.45 4.56
N ALA A 89 4.74 3.02 3.45
CA ALA A 89 3.46 2.35 3.47
C ALA A 89 3.63 0.83 3.48
N THR A 90 2.77 0.15 4.24
CA THR A 90 2.54 -1.29 4.08
C THR A 90 1.05 -1.60 4.18
N LYS A 91 0.65 -2.84 3.86
CA LYS A 91 -0.75 -3.20 3.76
C LYS A 91 -1.03 -4.47 4.54
N VAL A 92 -2.27 -4.57 5.05
CA VAL A 92 -2.83 -5.77 5.68
C VAL A 92 -4.20 -6.07 5.05
N ALA A 93 -4.62 -7.27 5.07
CA ALA A 93 -5.92 -7.86 4.77
C ALA A 93 -5.81 -9.22 4.09
N MET A 94 -4.80 -9.42 3.23
CA MET A 94 -4.69 -10.62 2.41
C MET A 94 -4.30 -11.84 3.25
N PRO A 95 -4.70 -13.07 2.82
CA PRO A 95 -4.33 -14.30 3.54
C PRO A 95 -2.82 -14.52 3.54
N MET A 96 -2.23 -14.60 4.73
CA MET A 96 -0.78 -14.85 4.90
C MET A 96 -0.46 -16.34 5.09
N SER A 97 -1.47 -17.16 5.32
CA SER A 97 -1.34 -18.62 5.47
C SER A 97 -2.72 -19.29 5.29
N ARG A 98 -2.78 -20.61 5.50
CA ARG A 98 -4.05 -21.37 5.50
C ARG A 98 -4.80 -21.32 6.84
N SER A 99 -4.29 -20.63 7.84
CA SER A 99 -4.97 -20.47 9.13
C SER A 99 -6.22 -19.58 8.98
N PRO A 100 -7.35 -19.93 9.61
CA PRO A 100 -8.62 -19.21 9.44
C PRO A 100 -8.55 -17.69 9.77
N ASN A 101 -7.66 -17.30 10.66
CA ASN A 101 -7.51 -15.89 11.08
C ASN A 101 -6.22 -15.25 10.55
N SER A 102 -5.63 -15.79 9.46
CA SER A 102 -4.40 -15.25 8.88
C SER A 102 -4.63 -14.21 7.78
N GLY A 103 -5.85 -13.76 7.61
CA GLY A 103 -6.28 -12.74 6.67
C GLY A 103 -7.59 -12.11 7.14
N GLY A 104 -8.18 -11.28 6.28
CA GLY A 104 -9.36 -10.49 6.61
C GLY A 104 -9.01 -9.19 7.32
N LEU A 105 -10.02 -8.51 7.84
CA LEU A 105 -9.89 -7.26 8.56
C LEU A 105 -10.60 -7.30 9.92
N SER A 106 -10.63 -8.48 10.54
CA SER A 106 -11.06 -8.59 11.94
C SER A 106 -10.06 -7.85 12.86
N ARG A 107 -10.52 -7.39 14.01
CA ARG A 107 -9.68 -6.78 15.05
C ARG A 107 -8.45 -7.64 15.37
N LYS A 108 -8.66 -8.96 15.47
CA LYS A 108 -7.56 -9.91 15.73
C LYS A 108 -6.50 -9.85 14.64
N HIS A 109 -6.91 -9.95 13.36
CA HIS A 109 -5.95 -9.98 12.25
C HIS A 109 -5.26 -8.63 12.07
N ILE A 110 -5.95 -7.51 12.19
CA ILE A 110 -5.37 -6.16 12.12
C ILE A 110 -4.24 -6.02 13.15
N LYS A 111 -4.51 -6.32 14.42
CA LYS A 111 -3.51 -6.18 15.50
C LYS A 111 -2.28 -7.09 15.27
N GLU A 112 -2.51 -8.37 15.02
CA GLU A 112 -1.42 -9.32 14.77
C GLU A 112 -0.68 -9.04 13.46
N GLY A 113 -1.40 -8.62 12.41
CA GLY A 113 -0.85 -8.25 11.11
C GLY A 113 0.12 -7.08 11.22
N VAL A 114 -0.32 -5.98 11.87
CA VAL A 114 0.53 -4.80 12.10
C VAL A 114 1.78 -5.17 12.91
N ASP A 115 1.64 -5.97 13.98
CA ASP A 115 2.80 -6.40 14.77
C ASP A 115 3.78 -7.26 13.96
N LYS A 116 3.28 -8.06 13.01
CA LYS A 116 4.12 -8.85 12.09
C LYS A 116 4.79 -7.96 11.05
N CYS A 117 4.09 -6.96 10.48
CA CYS A 117 4.67 -5.98 9.57
C CYS A 117 5.81 -5.21 10.23
N LEU A 118 5.59 -4.68 11.43
CA LEU A 118 6.61 -3.96 12.20
C LEU A 118 7.87 -4.81 12.43
N ARG A 119 7.69 -6.10 12.82
CA ARG A 119 8.83 -7.01 13.01
C ARG A 119 9.60 -7.29 11.73
N ARG A 120 8.92 -7.52 10.59
CA ARG A 120 9.59 -7.77 9.30
C ARG A 120 10.30 -6.54 8.78
N LEU A 121 9.67 -5.38 8.90
CA LEU A 121 10.26 -4.09 8.53
C LEU A 121 11.39 -3.66 9.48
N GLY A 122 11.37 -4.15 10.73
CA GLY A 122 12.30 -3.73 11.78
C GLY A 122 12.07 -2.29 12.22
N LEU A 123 10.80 -1.89 12.37
CA LEU A 123 10.37 -0.55 12.72
C LEU A 123 9.50 -0.55 13.97
N ASP A 124 9.47 0.59 14.66
CA ASP A 124 8.60 0.82 15.82
C ASP A 124 7.22 1.34 15.42
N TYR A 125 7.12 2.01 14.27
CA TYR A 125 5.86 2.50 13.71
C TYR A 125 5.86 2.47 12.18
N ILE A 126 4.65 2.39 11.60
CA ILE A 126 4.37 2.48 10.16
C ILE A 126 3.81 3.88 9.90
N ASP A 127 4.36 4.60 8.93
CA ASP A 127 3.82 5.92 8.56
C ASP A 127 2.42 5.82 7.98
N HIS A 128 2.22 4.86 7.08
CA HIS A 128 0.98 4.74 6.33
C HIS A 128 0.55 3.26 6.21
N LEU A 129 -0.50 2.88 6.93
CA LEU A 129 -1.10 1.55 6.85
C LEU A 129 -2.28 1.55 5.90
N VAL A 130 -2.24 0.70 4.89
CA VAL A 130 -3.31 0.58 3.89
C VAL A 130 -4.11 -0.72 4.12
N ILE A 131 -5.43 -0.63 4.21
CA ILE A 131 -6.26 -1.83 4.05
C ILE A 131 -6.22 -2.24 2.57
N HIS A 132 -5.71 -3.45 2.31
CA HIS A 132 -5.42 -3.89 0.93
C HIS A 132 -6.67 -4.09 0.08
N ARG A 133 -7.83 -4.33 0.72
CA ARG A 133 -9.17 -4.47 0.11
C ARG A 133 -10.24 -4.02 1.11
N HIS A 134 -11.45 -3.82 0.60
CA HIS A 134 -12.63 -3.68 1.46
C HIS A 134 -12.86 -4.95 2.29
N PRO A 135 -13.40 -4.87 3.54
CA PRO A 135 -13.65 -6.05 4.38
C PRO A 135 -14.40 -7.18 3.68
N HIS A 136 -15.40 -6.86 2.86
CA HIS A 136 -16.16 -7.83 2.07
C HIS A 136 -15.54 -8.16 0.70
N GLY A 137 -14.36 -7.67 0.39
CA GLY A 137 -13.66 -7.88 -0.89
C GLY A 137 -12.42 -8.76 -0.78
N ILE A 138 -12.20 -9.44 0.35
CA ILE A 138 -11.01 -10.25 0.61
C ILE A 138 -11.29 -11.70 0.24
N PRO A 139 -10.50 -12.32 -0.64
CA PRO A 139 -10.69 -13.73 -0.99
C PRO A 139 -10.71 -14.64 0.23
N PHE A 140 -11.66 -15.57 0.26
CA PHE A 140 -11.84 -16.57 1.33
C PHE A 140 -12.30 -16.02 2.70
N TYR A 141 -12.66 -14.73 2.80
CA TYR A 141 -13.18 -14.12 4.02
C TYR A 141 -14.50 -13.43 3.74
N GLU A 142 -15.52 -13.73 4.52
CA GLU A 142 -16.86 -13.12 4.36
C GLU A 142 -16.90 -11.67 4.83
N GLY A 143 -15.88 -11.24 5.56
CA GLY A 143 -15.84 -9.93 6.21
C GLY A 143 -16.70 -9.92 7.48
N GLY A 144 -16.42 -8.98 8.36
CA GLY A 144 -17.21 -8.67 9.55
C GLY A 144 -17.87 -7.29 9.41
N PRO A 145 -18.54 -6.80 10.47
CA PRO A 145 -19.02 -5.43 10.51
C PRO A 145 -17.86 -4.45 10.23
N ILE A 146 -18.11 -3.44 9.38
CA ILE A 146 -17.09 -2.43 9.07
C ILE A 146 -16.67 -1.63 10.30
N GLU A 147 -17.57 -1.51 11.28
CA GLU A 147 -17.31 -0.84 12.55
C GLU A 147 -16.21 -1.54 13.35
N GLU A 148 -16.17 -2.87 13.39
CA GLU A 148 -15.08 -3.62 14.04
C GLU A 148 -13.72 -3.30 13.39
N THR A 149 -13.70 -3.28 12.05
CA THR A 149 -12.50 -2.94 11.28
C THR A 149 -12.04 -1.52 11.59
N LEU A 150 -12.95 -0.55 11.50
CA LEU A 150 -12.65 0.88 11.70
C LEU A 150 -12.19 1.18 13.12
N GLU A 151 -12.86 0.62 14.14
CA GLU A 151 -12.45 0.78 15.52
C GLU A 151 -11.06 0.16 15.78
N ALA A 152 -10.80 -1.03 15.23
CA ALA A 152 -9.50 -1.69 15.34
C ALA A 152 -8.38 -0.86 14.70
N LEU A 153 -8.63 -0.25 13.54
CA LEU A 153 -7.68 0.64 12.87
C LEU A 153 -7.45 1.93 13.69
N HIS A 154 -8.52 2.51 14.24
CA HIS A 154 -8.42 3.66 15.13
C HIS A 154 -7.54 3.34 16.36
N ASP A 155 -7.77 2.19 17.02
CA ASP A 155 -6.98 1.75 18.17
C ASP A 155 -5.48 1.60 17.81
N ILE A 156 -5.16 1.07 16.62
CA ILE A 156 -3.77 0.95 16.16
C ILE A 156 -3.12 2.32 15.96
N VAL A 157 -3.85 3.30 15.43
CA VAL A 157 -3.37 4.68 15.32
C VAL A 157 -3.18 5.29 16.71
N LYS A 158 -4.15 5.14 17.61
CA LYS A 158 -4.05 5.63 19.00
C LYS A 158 -2.90 5.00 19.77
N SER A 159 -2.52 3.79 19.46
CA SER A 159 -1.37 3.11 20.07
C SER A 159 -0.01 3.63 19.57
N GLY A 160 0.02 4.49 18.55
CA GLY A 160 1.24 5.01 17.93
C GLY A 160 1.97 4.04 17.00
N LYS A 161 1.42 2.84 16.76
CA LYS A 161 2.02 1.86 15.82
C LYS A 161 1.83 2.23 14.36
N VAL A 162 0.83 3.06 14.06
CA VAL A 162 0.50 3.56 12.72
C VAL A 162 0.19 5.05 12.84
N LEU A 163 0.63 5.86 11.86
CA LEU A 163 0.38 7.29 11.87
C LEU A 163 -0.81 7.68 11.00
N TYR A 164 -0.91 7.12 9.79
CA TYR A 164 -1.97 7.43 8.83
C TYR A 164 -2.59 6.16 8.26
N LEU A 165 -3.89 6.23 7.92
CA LEU A 165 -4.63 5.14 7.29
C LEU A 165 -4.87 5.41 5.81
N GLY A 166 -4.77 4.36 5.00
CA GLY A 166 -5.16 4.34 3.60
C GLY A 166 -6.03 3.15 3.27
N ALA A 167 -6.72 3.23 2.14
CA ALA A 167 -7.53 2.14 1.60
C ALA A 167 -7.10 1.80 0.17
N SER A 168 -7.43 0.61 -0.31
CA SER A 168 -7.07 0.16 -1.66
C SER A 168 -8.18 -0.66 -2.31
N SER A 169 -8.37 -0.39 -3.61
CA SER A 169 -9.10 -1.28 -4.55
C SER A 169 -10.49 -1.71 -4.05
N MET A 170 -11.40 -0.75 -3.97
CA MET A 170 -12.81 -0.94 -3.63
C MET A 170 -13.69 0.01 -4.43
N PHE A 171 -15.00 -0.19 -4.40
CA PHE A 171 -15.94 0.73 -5.03
C PHE A 171 -16.02 2.06 -4.27
N ALA A 172 -16.36 3.15 -4.98
CA ALA A 172 -16.46 4.48 -4.37
C ALA A 172 -17.49 4.53 -3.24
N TRP A 173 -18.65 3.86 -3.40
CA TRP A 173 -19.65 3.79 -2.35
C TRP A 173 -19.15 3.06 -1.09
N GLN A 174 -18.34 2.00 -1.24
CA GLN A 174 -17.74 1.29 -0.12
C GLN A 174 -16.77 2.18 0.65
N PHE A 175 -15.95 2.93 -0.08
CA PHE A 175 -15.01 3.85 0.54
C PHE A 175 -15.73 5.01 1.23
N ALA A 176 -16.77 5.56 0.61
CA ALA A 176 -17.61 6.59 1.22
C ALA A 176 -18.27 6.11 2.51
N GLU A 177 -18.78 4.87 2.52
CA GLU A 177 -19.37 4.24 3.70
C GLU A 177 -18.35 4.12 4.84
N LEU A 178 -17.14 3.64 4.57
CA LEU A 178 -16.06 3.55 5.56
C LEU A 178 -15.72 4.94 6.14
N GLN A 179 -15.57 5.95 5.29
CA GLN A 179 -15.28 7.32 5.72
C GLN A 179 -16.39 7.93 6.57
N MET A 180 -17.64 7.80 6.13
CA MET A 180 -18.80 8.32 6.86
C MET A 180 -18.97 7.64 8.21
N THR A 181 -18.80 6.32 8.28
CA THR A 181 -18.89 5.55 9.53
C THR A 181 -17.77 5.96 10.50
N ALA A 182 -16.52 6.06 10.01
CA ALA A 182 -15.40 6.52 10.83
C ALA A 182 -15.64 7.92 11.39
N ARG A 183 -16.10 8.86 10.55
CA ARG A 183 -16.41 10.23 10.94
C ARG A 183 -17.53 10.31 11.97
N ALA A 184 -18.62 9.57 11.76
CA ALA A 184 -19.75 9.55 12.67
C ALA A 184 -19.40 8.99 14.05
N ALA A 185 -18.48 8.01 14.10
CA ALA A 185 -17.99 7.42 15.36
C ALA A 185 -16.84 8.20 16.02
N GLY A 186 -16.29 9.24 15.36
CA GLY A 186 -15.11 9.97 15.84
C GLY A 186 -13.80 9.15 15.75
N TRP A 187 -13.76 8.18 14.84
CA TRP A 187 -12.58 7.37 14.56
C TRP A 187 -11.68 7.99 13.50
N THR A 188 -10.47 7.45 13.36
CA THR A 188 -9.50 7.89 12.37
C THR A 188 -10.01 7.60 10.96
N GLU A 189 -10.10 8.64 10.14
CA GLU A 189 -10.47 8.56 8.72
C GLU A 189 -9.28 8.14 7.86
N PHE A 190 -9.55 7.61 6.65
CA PHE A 190 -8.52 7.31 5.67
C PHE A 190 -8.09 8.57 4.94
N VAL A 191 -6.79 8.76 4.78
CA VAL A 191 -6.21 9.93 4.12
C VAL A 191 -5.79 9.67 2.68
N SER A 192 -5.84 8.41 2.24
CA SER A 192 -5.47 8.03 0.87
C SER A 192 -6.28 6.88 0.32
N MET A 193 -6.34 6.83 -1.02
CA MET A 193 -6.89 5.72 -1.79
C MET A 193 -5.86 5.24 -2.82
N GLN A 194 -5.61 3.92 -2.84
CA GLN A 194 -4.73 3.26 -3.80
C GLN A 194 -5.54 2.36 -4.74
N ASN A 195 -5.92 2.88 -5.89
CA ASN A 195 -6.71 2.15 -6.89
C ASN A 195 -5.89 1.82 -8.14
N HIS A 196 -6.39 0.90 -8.96
CA HIS A 196 -5.87 0.65 -10.30
C HIS A 196 -6.19 1.83 -11.21
N TYR A 197 -5.16 2.54 -11.65
CA TYR A 197 -5.37 3.67 -12.55
C TYR A 197 -4.16 3.90 -13.45
N ASN A 198 -4.41 4.02 -14.75
CA ASN A 198 -3.41 4.36 -15.76
C ASN A 198 -4.11 4.84 -17.05
N LEU A 199 -3.36 5.21 -18.08
CA LEU A 199 -3.93 5.73 -19.33
C LEU A 199 -4.81 4.72 -20.10
N VAL A 200 -4.69 3.42 -19.82
CA VAL A 200 -5.49 2.35 -20.46
C VAL A 200 -6.72 1.97 -19.64
N TYR A 201 -6.64 2.10 -18.30
CA TYR A 201 -7.72 1.81 -17.37
C TYR A 201 -8.09 3.07 -16.58
N ARG A 202 -9.24 3.65 -16.90
CA ARG A 202 -9.67 4.97 -16.40
C ARG A 202 -11.03 4.95 -15.68
N GLU A 203 -11.52 3.78 -15.27
CA GLU A 203 -12.83 3.65 -14.62
C GLU A 203 -12.94 4.47 -13.31
N GLU A 204 -11.82 4.67 -12.61
CA GLU A 204 -11.77 5.43 -11.36
C GLU A 204 -12.13 6.93 -11.53
N GLU A 205 -12.05 7.45 -12.76
CA GLU A 205 -12.46 8.83 -13.08
C GLU A 205 -13.97 9.06 -12.98
N ARG A 206 -14.78 7.99 -12.95
CA ARG A 206 -16.23 8.10 -12.86
C ARG A 206 -16.70 8.56 -11.48
N GLU A 207 -16.13 7.97 -10.42
CA GLU A 207 -16.60 8.20 -9.05
C GLU A 207 -15.46 8.33 -8.03
N MET A 208 -14.52 7.39 -7.98
CA MET A 208 -13.51 7.35 -6.92
C MET A 208 -12.59 8.58 -6.94
N ILE A 209 -12.06 8.95 -8.09
CA ILE A 209 -11.16 10.12 -8.21
C ILE A 209 -11.89 11.42 -7.86
N PRO A 210 -13.10 11.71 -8.41
CA PRO A 210 -13.89 12.86 -7.97
C PRO A 210 -14.19 12.87 -6.48
N TYR A 211 -14.59 11.73 -5.92
CA TYR A 211 -14.83 11.62 -4.47
C TYR A 211 -13.59 11.95 -3.64
N CYS A 212 -12.44 11.38 -4.00
CA CYS A 212 -11.18 11.65 -3.31
C CYS A 212 -10.78 13.12 -3.42
N TRP A 213 -10.94 13.72 -4.60
CA TRP A 213 -10.64 15.13 -4.83
C TRP A 213 -11.46 16.05 -3.94
N GLU A 214 -12.78 15.90 -3.93
CA GLU A 214 -13.70 16.69 -3.11
C GLU A 214 -13.45 16.55 -1.61
N ASN A 215 -12.96 15.40 -1.17
CA ASN A 215 -12.68 15.12 0.23
C ASN A 215 -11.20 15.31 0.61
N GLY A 216 -10.35 15.82 -0.29
CA GLY A 216 -8.94 16.08 -0.01
C GLY A 216 -8.10 14.85 0.29
N ILE A 217 -8.49 13.70 -0.25
CA ILE A 217 -7.86 12.39 -0.04
C ILE A 217 -6.77 12.18 -1.11
N ALA A 218 -5.58 11.77 -0.70
CA ALA A 218 -4.48 11.50 -1.62
C ALA A 218 -4.76 10.27 -2.49
N LEU A 219 -4.28 10.30 -3.74
CA LEU A 219 -4.35 9.17 -4.66
C LEU A 219 -2.94 8.60 -4.88
N THR A 220 -2.81 7.29 -4.72
CA THR A 220 -1.55 6.55 -4.92
C THR A 220 -1.77 5.36 -5.86
N PRO A 221 -2.01 5.60 -7.17
CA PRO A 221 -2.39 4.55 -8.11
C PRO A 221 -1.38 3.42 -8.21
N TRP A 222 -1.87 2.16 -8.26
CA TRP A 222 -1.03 1.02 -8.60
C TRP A 222 -1.10 0.69 -10.10
N SER A 223 -0.04 0.04 -10.61
CA SER A 223 0.16 -0.27 -12.04
C SER A 223 0.06 0.95 -12.97
N PRO A 224 0.73 2.08 -12.69
CA PRO A 224 0.64 3.27 -13.53
C PRO A 224 1.16 3.06 -14.96
N LEU A 225 2.03 2.07 -15.17
CA LEU A 225 2.56 1.69 -16.48
C LEU A 225 1.87 0.47 -17.11
N ALA A 226 0.72 0.06 -16.56
CA ALA A 226 -0.09 -1.06 -17.08
C ALA A 226 0.74 -2.33 -17.34
N ARG A 227 1.56 -2.72 -16.35
CA ARG A 227 2.48 -3.89 -16.42
C ARG A 227 3.41 -3.86 -17.65
N GLY A 228 3.88 -2.69 -18.03
CA GLY A 228 4.82 -2.49 -19.13
C GLY A 228 4.16 -2.14 -20.48
N ILE A 229 2.84 -2.21 -20.62
CA ILE A 229 2.15 -1.81 -21.87
C ILE A 229 2.47 -0.37 -22.22
N LEU A 230 2.47 0.52 -21.24
CA LEU A 230 2.73 1.96 -21.44
C LEU A 230 4.22 2.32 -21.53
N THR A 231 5.13 1.36 -21.40
CA THR A 231 6.58 1.61 -21.56
C THR A 231 7.06 1.40 -23.00
N GLY A 232 6.20 0.88 -23.90
CA GLY A 232 6.59 0.47 -25.24
C GLY A 232 7.28 -0.90 -25.30
N SER A 233 7.38 -1.64 -24.19
CA SER A 233 8.07 -2.94 -24.14
C SER A 233 7.39 -4.03 -24.98
N TYR A 234 6.13 -3.82 -25.37
CA TYR A 234 5.35 -4.72 -26.25
C TYR A 234 5.24 -4.20 -27.69
N GLY A 235 5.98 -3.14 -28.04
CA GLY A 235 5.98 -2.53 -29.36
C GLY A 235 6.90 -3.24 -30.36
N GLY A 236 6.79 -4.57 -30.51
CA GLY A 236 7.11 -5.26 -31.73
C GLY A 236 6.04 -4.91 -32.79
N SER A 237 6.40 -4.77 -34.06
CA SER A 237 5.45 -4.54 -35.13
C SER A 237 4.33 -5.58 -35.07
N LEU A 238 3.08 -5.21 -35.38
CA LEU A 238 1.96 -6.15 -35.53
C LEU A 238 2.25 -7.28 -36.53
N GLU A 239 3.41 -7.23 -37.20
CA GLU A 239 3.92 -8.23 -38.16
C GLU A 239 4.71 -9.36 -37.47
N ASP A 240 5.15 -9.21 -36.19
CA ASP A 240 5.88 -10.24 -35.43
C ASP A 240 4.95 -11.17 -34.63
N GLY A 241 3.68 -11.29 -35.04
CA GLY A 241 2.72 -12.25 -34.53
C GLY A 241 3.13 -13.70 -34.81
N LYS A 242 4.08 -14.23 -34.05
CA LYS A 242 4.32 -15.68 -33.88
C LYS A 242 4.43 -16.01 -32.39
#